data_81f28917d60f40771e08bda820a6890c
#
_entry.id   81f28917d60f40771e08bda820a6890c
#
_cell.length_a   1.000
_cell.length_b   1.000
_cell.length_c   1.000
_cell.angle_alpha   90.00
_cell.angle_beta   90.00
_cell.angle_gamma   90.00
#
_symmetry.space_group_name_H-M   'P 1'
#
loop_
_entity.id
_entity.type
_entity.pdbx_description
1 polymer ?
#
loop_
_entity_poly.entity_id
_entity_poly.type
_entity_poly.pdbx_seq_one_letter_code
_entity_poly.pdbx_strand_id
1 'polypeptide(L)'
;HQDTDHVGAVESDSPGLFKEAVLYVGETENRYLTGETRRKVIYHMYKLPQVTINNEKVLLTDGQVIDIDGIKIECLLVPGHTWGHMVYLIDDKYLFTGDTIWFGADGGYSFIAALAEDNKLAVKSLAELEARLQKRNLRPMFITGHTGWTDNFEFAFAHKDKLCSPFKKRVPDPTAPYDA
;
A
#
# COMPACT_ATOMS: atom_id res chain seq x y z
N HIS A 1 4.50 1.94 -1.73
CA HIS A 1 5.55 2.54 -0.87
C HIS A 1 6.92 1.94 -1.18
N GLN A 2 7.98 2.50 -0.59
CA GLN A 2 9.37 2.26 -0.96
C GLN A 2 10.05 1.11 -0.16
N ASP A 3 9.39 0.40 0.70
CA ASP A 3 10.00 -0.69 1.46
C ASP A 3 10.52 -1.77 0.50
N THR A 4 11.64 -2.38 0.83
CA THR A 4 12.43 -3.23 -0.09
C THR A 4 11.64 -4.42 -0.65
N ASP A 5 10.70 -4.95 0.12
CA ASP A 5 9.82 -6.04 -0.31
C ASP A 5 8.78 -5.62 -1.37
N HIS A 6 8.60 -4.31 -1.60
CA HIS A 6 7.74 -3.76 -2.66
C HIS A 6 8.52 -3.26 -3.88
N VAL A 7 9.71 -2.69 -3.68
CA VAL A 7 10.49 -2.09 -4.77
C VAL A 7 11.83 -2.75 -5.03
N GLY A 8 12.21 -3.74 -4.24
CA GLY A 8 13.51 -4.40 -4.32
C GLY A 8 13.77 -5.08 -5.67
N ALA A 9 12.73 -5.51 -6.38
CA ALA A 9 12.87 -6.06 -7.72
C ALA A 9 13.40 -5.01 -8.72
N VAL A 10 13.02 -3.75 -8.58
CA VAL A 10 13.52 -2.64 -9.41
C VAL A 10 14.91 -2.22 -8.95
N GLU A 11 15.15 -2.11 -7.64
CA GLU A 11 16.45 -1.74 -7.08
C GLU A 11 17.54 -2.76 -7.44
N SER A 12 17.22 -4.06 -7.39
CA SER A 12 18.14 -5.17 -7.63
C SER A 12 18.08 -5.74 -9.03
N ASP A 13 17.55 -4.98 -10.01
CA ASP A 13 17.33 -5.44 -11.39
C ASP A 13 18.65 -5.74 -12.13
N SER A 14 19.26 -6.85 -11.77
CA SER A 14 20.50 -7.34 -12.41
C SER A 14 20.35 -7.68 -13.90
N PRO A 15 19.21 -8.29 -14.35
CA PRO A 15 18.94 -8.51 -15.77
C PRO A 15 18.66 -7.25 -16.57
N GLY A 16 18.34 -6.13 -15.92
CA GLY A 16 17.98 -4.87 -16.56
C GLY A 16 16.57 -4.84 -17.17
N LEU A 17 15.66 -5.67 -16.68
CA LEU A 17 14.28 -5.76 -17.17
C LEU A 17 13.51 -4.44 -16.96
N PHE A 18 13.81 -3.72 -15.89
CA PHE A 18 13.14 -2.47 -15.54
C PHE A 18 13.97 -1.22 -15.88
N LYS A 19 15.10 -1.40 -16.57
CA LYS A 19 16.05 -0.30 -16.83
C LYS A 19 15.42 0.92 -17.49
N GLU A 20 14.53 0.71 -18.44
CA GLU A 20 13.83 1.76 -19.18
C GLU A 20 12.42 2.02 -18.65
N ALA A 21 12.02 1.35 -17.54
CA ALA A 21 10.69 1.54 -16.97
C ALA A 21 10.59 2.89 -16.26
N VAL A 22 9.49 3.61 -16.48
CA VAL A 22 9.15 4.82 -15.74
C VAL A 22 8.50 4.43 -14.42
N LEU A 23 9.00 4.97 -13.32
CA LEU A 23 8.48 4.73 -11.98
C LEU A 23 7.44 5.79 -11.62
N TYR A 24 6.18 5.37 -11.47
CA TYR A 24 5.13 6.20 -10.91
C TYR A 24 5.14 6.07 -9.39
N VAL A 25 5.40 7.16 -8.67
CA VAL A 25 5.56 7.13 -7.21
C VAL A 25 4.96 8.36 -6.55
N GLY A 26 4.36 8.20 -5.38
CA GLY A 26 3.85 9.32 -4.60
C GLY A 26 4.94 10.36 -4.31
N GLU A 27 4.62 11.65 -4.49
CA GLU A 27 5.56 12.75 -4.25
C GLU A 27 6.21 12.68 -2.86
N THR A 28 5.41 12.45 -1.83
CA THR A 28 5.90 12.29 -0.45
C THR A 28 6.76 11.03 -0.31
N GLU A 29 6.39 9.93 -0.94
CA GLU A 29 7.14 8.68 -0.89
C GLU A 29 8.49 8.79 -1.59
N ASN A 30 8.58 9.58 -2.67
CA ASN A 30 9.83 9.82 -3.38
C ASN A 30 10.93 10.41 -2.48
N ARG A 31 10.58 11.11 -1.39
CA ARG A 31 11.54 11.67 -0.42
C ARG A 31 12.38 10.59 0.26
N TYR A 32 11.86 9.37 0.40
CA TYR A 32 12.64 8.22 0.87
C TYR A 32 13.62 7.76 -0.21
N LEU A 33 13.18 7.66 -1.46
CA LEU A 33 14.02 7.23 -2.58
C LEU A 33 15.15 8.19 -2.88
N THR A 34 14.96 9.49 -2.62
CA THR A 34 16.02 10.52 -2.76
C THR A 34 16.94 10.63 -1.54
N GLY A 35 16.62 9.94 -0.44
CA GLY A 35 17.36 10.02 0.81
C GLY A 35 17.09 11.28 1.64
N GLU A 36 16.16 12.14 1.22
CA GLU A 36 15.73 13.33 1.98
C GLU A 36 15.13 12.92 3.33
N THR A 37 14.44 11.80 3.33
CA THR A 37 13.90 11.21 4.54
C THR A 37 14.33 9.74 4.69
N ARG A 38 14.32 9.21 5.92
CA ARG A 38 14.68 7.83 6.20
C ARG A 38 13.48 7.09 6.77
N ARG A 39 13.21 5.92 6.21
CA ARG A 39 12.20 4.99 6.71
C ARG A 39 12.55 4.52 8.12
N LYS A 40 11.62 4.68 9.05
CA LYS A 40 11.77 4.28 10.45
C LYS A 40 10.69 3.31 10.83
N VAL A 41 11.08 2.23 11.50
CA VAL A 41 10.18 1.18 11.99
C VAL A 41 10.43 0.92 13.48
N ILE A 42 9.64 0.01 14.06
CA ILE A 42 9.73 -0.36 15.48
C ILE A 42 9.66 0.90 16.36
N TYR A 43 8.56 1.64 16.20
CA TYR A 43 8.31 2.89 16.94
C TYR A 43 9.47 3.90 16.81
N HIS A 44 9.99 4.06 15.59
CA HIS A 44 11.11 4.95 15.22
C HIS A 44 12.48 4.58 15.81
N MET A 45 12.62 3.42 16.45
CA MET A 45 13.90 2.98 17.02
C MET A 45 14.87 2.43 15.96
N TYR A 46 14.35 1.94 14.83
CA TYR A 46 15.17 1.34 13.78
C TYR A 46 14.98 2.06 12.46
N LYS A 47 16.11 2.37 11.79
CA LYS A 47 16.11 2.95 10.42
C LYS A 47 16.38 1.85 9.42
N LEU A 48 15.51 1.70 8.43
CA LEU A 48 15.74 0.78 7.33
C LEU A 48 16.87 1.26 6.40
N PRO A 49 17.53 0.35 5.67
CA PRO A 49 18.45 0.71 4.61
C PRO A 49 17.84 1.69 3.62
N GLN A 50 18.67 2.50 2.98
CA GLN A 50 18.25 3.38 1.91
C GLN A 50 18.01 2.54 0.64
N VAL A 51 16.82 2.62 0.09
CA VAL A 51 16.51 2.12 -1.25
C VAL A 51 16.88 3.19 -2.27
N THR A 52 17.55 2.78 -3.36
CA THR A 52 17.95 3.68 -4.43
C THR A 52 17.45 3.18 -5.77
N ILE A 53 16.61 3.97 -6.44
CA ILE A 53 16.09 3.67 -7.77
C ILE A 53 16.41 4.85 -8.69
N ASN A 54 17.14 4.58 -9.75
CA ASN A 54 17.63 5.60 -10.68
C ASN A 54 16.74 5.84 -11.91
N ASN A 55 15.65 5.06 -12.03
CA ASN A 55 14.68 5.19 -13.11
C ASN A 55 14.09 6.61 -13.18
N GLU A 56 13.64 7.01 -14.35
CA GLU A 56 12.78 8.18 -14.53
C GLU A 56 11.55 8.06 -13.62
N LYS A 57 11.15 9.18 -13.00
CA LYS A 57 10.05 9.19 -12.04
C LYS A 57 8.98 10.17 -12.45
N VAL A 58 7.72 9.71 -12.38
CA VAL A 58 6.53 10.57 -12.43
C VAL A 58 5.99 10.65 -11.01
N LEU A 59 5.94 11.87 -10.45
CA LEU A 59 5.46 12.10 -9.10
C LEU A 59 3.93 12.22 -9.09
N LEU A 60 3.32 11.49 -8.16
CA LEU A 60 1.88 11.38 -8.02
C LEU A 60 1.40 12.11 -6.77
N THR A 61 0.24 12.75 -6.87
CA THR A 61 -0.43 13.44 -5.76
C THR A 61 -1.76 12.75 -5.40
N ASP A 62 -2.29 13.07 -4.21
CA ASP A 62 -3.59 12.52 -3.77
C ASP A 62 -4.73 12.92 -4.73
N GLY A 63 -5.53 11.93 -5.10
CA GLY A 63 -6.67 12.09 -6.01
C GLY A 63 -6.31 12.26 -7.48
N GLN A 64 -5.03 12.22 -7.83
CA GLN A 64 -4.61 12.27 -9.24
C GLN A 64 -5.08 11.03 -9.97
N VAL A 65 -5.62 11.23 -11.18
CA VAL A 65 -5.97 10.16 -12.11
C VAL A 65 -4.98 10.19 -13.27
N ILE A 66 -4.37 9.04 -13.53
CA ILE A 66 -3.52 8.82 -14.70
C ILE A 66 -4.16 7.80 -15.62
N ASP A 67 -3.85 7.87 -16.90
CA ASP A 67 -4.27 6.89 -17.91
C ASP A 67 -3.00 6.28 -18.50
N ILE A 68 -2.89 4.97 -18.44
CA ILE A 68 -1.80 4.22 -19.04
C ILE A 68 -2.43 3.22 -20.01
N ASP A 69 -2.30 3.49 -21.29
CA ASP A 69 -2.83 2.65 -22.38
C ASP A 69 -4.34 2.33 -22.24
N GLY A 70 -5.13 3.31 -21.79
CA GLY A 70 -6.57 3.17 -21.58
C GLY A 70 -6.98 2.59 -20.23
N ILE A 71 -6.04 2.28 -19.36
CA ILE A 71 -6.27 1.85 -17.98
C ILE A 71 -6.23 3.08 -17.07
N LYS A 72 -7.35 3.39 -16.44
CA LYS A 72 -7.44 4.49 -15.48
C LYS A 72 -6.96 4.06 -14.09
N ILE A 73 -6.04 4.83 -13.55
CA ILE A 73 -5.48 4.59 -12.21
C ILE A 73 -5.66 5.86 -11.38
N GLU A 74 -6.51 5.79 -10.36
CA GLU A 74 -6.63 6.85 -9.37
C GLU A 74 -5.64 6.59 -8.24
N CYS A 75 -4.83 7.59 -7.93
CA CYS A 75 -3.77 7.55 -6.94
C CYS A 75 -4.28 8.18 -5.64
N LEU A 76 -4.39 7.41 -4.57
CA LEU A 76 -4.93 7.88 -3.29
C LEU A 76 -3.84 7.83 -2.23
N LEU A 77 -3.57 8.96 -1.57
CA LEU A 77 -2.64 9.02 -0.45
C LEU A 77 -3.31 8.48 0.81
N VAL A 78 -2.74 7.43 1.39
CA VAL A 78 -3.21 6.77 2.62
C VAL A 78 -2.03 6.61 3.58
N PRO A 79 -1.60 7.71 4.21
CA PRO A 79 -0.39 7.74 5.01
C PRO A 79 -0.56 7.03 6.36
N GLY A 80 0.57 6.61 6.93
CA GLY A 80 0.64 6.01 8.26
C GLY A 80 1.60 4.83 8.32
N HIS A 81 1.49 3.86 7.41
CA HIS A 81 2.53 2.85 7.24
C HIS A 81 3.85 3.53 6.85
N THR A 82 3.83 4.30 5.76
CA THR A 82 4.80 5.36 5.47
C THR A 82 4.06 6.70 5.38
N TRP A 83 4.80 7.82 5.43
CA TRP A 83 4.19 9.15 5.26
C TRP A 83 3.64 9.38 3.84
N GLY A 84 4.17 8.68 2.85
CA GLY A 84 3.81 8.83 1.45
C GLY A 84 3.08 7.63 0.87
N HIS A 85 2.59 6.68 1.71
CA HIS A 85 1.95 5.47 1.23
C HIS A 85 0.77 5.77 0.30
N MET A 86 0.84 5.23 -0.91
CA MET A 86 -0.19 5.36 -1.93
C MET A 86 -0.94 4.05 -2.11
N VAL A 87 -2.24 4.14 -2.32
CA VAL A 87 -3.06 3.04 -2.84
C VAL A 87 -3.56 3.40 -4.24
N TYR A 88 -3.80 2.41 -5.07
CA TYR A 88 -4.13 2.62 -6.48
C TYR A 88 -5.46 1.95 -6.80
N LEU A 89 -6.45 2.77 -7.20
CA LEU A 89 -7.75 2.29 -7.66
C LEU A 89 -7.75 2.22 -9.19
N ILE A 90 -7.83 1.02 -9.74
CA ILE A 90 -7.78 0.74 -11.17
C ILE A 90 -9.19 0.51 -11.69
N ASP A 91 -9.61 1.31 -12.67
CA ASP A 91 -10.91 1.25 -13.38
C ASP A 91 -12.12 1.16 -12.43
N ASP A 92 -12.03 1.76 -11.23
CA ASP A 92 -13.01 1.68 -10.15
C ASP A 92 -13.33 0.23 -9.67
N LYS A 93 -12.52 -0.76 -10.09
CA LYS A 93 -12.75 -2.19 -9.87
C LYS A 93 -11.74 -2.85 -8.93
N TYR A 94 -10.48 -2.45 -8.99
CA TYR A 94 -9.39 -3.09 -8.25
C TYR A 94 -8.66 -2.05 -7.40
N LEU A 95 -8.60 -2.27 -6.10
CA LEU A 95 -7.88 -1.41 -5.17
C LEU A 95 -6.63 -2.12 -4.66
N PHE A 96 -5.47 -1.70 -5.14
CA PHE A 96 -4.18 -2.15 -4.65
C PHE A 96 -3.81 -1.35 -3.41
N THR A 97 -3.90 -1.98 -2.24
CA THR A 97 -3.78 -1.31 -0.95
C THR A 97 -2.36 -1.30 -0.40
N GLY A 98 -1.43 -2.07 -0.99
CA GLY A 98 -0.11 -2.26 -0.40
C GLY A 98 -0.25 -2.66 1.07
N ASP A 99 0.44 -1.93 1.94
CA ASP A 99 0.52 -2.19 3.37
C ASP A 99 -0.43 -1.31 4.22
N THR A 100 -1.49 -0.81 3.62
CA THR A 100 -2.53 -0.08 4.34
C THR A 100 -3.46 -1.03 5.09
N ILE A 101 -3.75 -2.20 4.50
CA ILE A 101 -4.66 -3.20 5.05
C ILE A 101 -3.91 -4.52 5.24
N TRP A 102 -4.12 -5.13 6.40
CA TRP A 102 -3.70 -6.48 6.72
C TRP A 102 -4.92 -7.35 7.02
N PHE A 103 -5.14 -8.40 6.23
CA PHE A 103 -6.25 -9.33 6.49
C PHE A 103 -5.87 -10.34 7.59
N GLY A 104 -6.64 -10.31 8.68
CA GLY A 104 -6.70 -11.39 9.64
C GLY A 104 -7.80 -12.39 9.26
N ALA A 105 -7.98 -13.40 10.09
CA ALA A 105 -9.04 -14.40 9.91
C ALA A 105 -10.46 -13.82 9.97
N ASP A 106 -10.62 -12.71 10.68
CA ASP A 106 -11.88 -12.08 11.06
C ASP A 106 -12.09 -10.72 10.37
N GLY A 107 -11.24 -10.34 9.44
CA GLY A 107 -11.37 -9.10 8.68
C GLY A 107 -10.09 -8.31 8.52
N GLY A 108 -10.19 -7.18 7.81
CA GLY A 108 -9.09 -6.26 7.56
C GLY A 108 -8.82 -5.35 8.74
N TYR A 109 -7.55 -5.20 9.05
CA TYR A 109 -6.98 -4.33 10.07
C TYR A 109 -6.14 -3.25 9.42
N SER A 110 -5.94 -2.12 10.10
CA SER A 110 -4.77 -1.30 9.85
C SER A 110 -3.50 -2.13 10.02
N PHE A 111 -2.45 -1.76 9.31
CA PHE A 111 -1.24 -2.58 9.20
C PHE A 111 -0.56 -2.86 10.57
N ILE A 112 0.52 -3.61 10.57
CA ILE A 112 1.24 -4.00 11.79
C ILE A 112 1.89 -2.79 12.46
N ALA A 113 1.55 -2.54 13.72
CA ALA A 113 1.95 -1.36 14.49
C ALA A 113 3.46 -1.09 14.51
N ALA A 114 4.28 -2.14 14.67
CA ALA A 114 5.73 -1.99 14.75
C ALA A 114 6.38 -1.55 13.43
N LEU A 115 5.69 -1.74 12.30
CA LEU A 115 6.18 -1.41 10.97
C LEU A 115 5.60 -0.09 10.42
N ALA A 116 4.61 0.49 11.09
CA ALA A 116 4.05 1.79 10.70
C ALA A 116 4.87 2.95 11.30
N GLU A 117 4.98 4.04 10.56
CA GLU A 117 5.60 5.27 11.06
C GLU A 117 4.66 6.05 11.98
N ASP A 118 3.36 6.06 11.68
CA ASP A 118 2.35 6.67 12.55
C ASP A 118 1.08 5.81 12.60
N ASN A 119 0.92 5.12 13.72
CA ASN A 119 -0.20 4.21 13.95
C ASN A 119 -1.56 4.91 14.02
N LYS A 120 -1.61 6.13 14.57
CA LYS A 120 -2.85 6.89 14.66
C LYS A 120 -3.27 7.41 13.29
N LEU A 121 -2.29 7.87 12.53
CA LEU A 121 -2.52 8.32 11.17
C LEU A 121 -2.95 7.14 10.27
N ALA A 122 -2.33 5.97 10.40
CA ALA A 122 -2.71 4.77 9.64
C ALA A 122 -4.18 4.40 9.83
N VAL A 123 -4.63 4.34 11.09
CA VAL A 123 -6.04 4.08 11.44
C VAL A 123 -6.97 5.15 10.87
N LYS A 124 -6.61 6.42 11.03
CA LYS A 124 -7.40 7.55 10.50
C LYS A 124 -7.50 7.50 8.97
N SER A 125 -6.38 7.31 8.30
CA SER A 125 -6.31 7.28 6.83
C SER A 125 -7.09 6.10 6.23
N LEU A 126 -7.07 4.94 6.90
CA LEU A 126 -7.87 3.79 6.48
C LEU A 126 -9.39 4.06 6.61
N ALA A 127 -9.83 4.73 7.68
CA ALA A 127 -11.21 5.14 7.82
C ALA A 127 -11.62 6.19 6.77
N GLU A 128 -10.73 7.12 6.43
CA GLU A 128 -10.94 8.10 5.36
C GLU A 128 -11.03 7.45 3.98
N LEU A 129 -10.21 6.43 3.71
CA LEU A 129 -10.27 5.64 2.48
C LEU A 129 -11.63 4.95 2.33
N GLU A 130 -12.11 4.28 3.39
CA GLU A 130 -13.45 3.68 3.39
C GLU A 130 -14.53 4.71 3.07
N ALA A 131 -14.51 5.88 3.76
CA ALA A 131 -15.49 6.93 3.54
C ALA A 131 -15.45 7.48 2.10
N ARG A 132 -14.26 7.62 1.50
CA ARG A 132 -14.12 8.02 0.09
C ARG A 132 -14.78 7.03 -0.86
N LEU A 133 -14.58 5.73 -0.65
CA LEU A 133 -15.18 4.67 -1.47
C LEU A 133 -16.70 4.61 -1.28
N GLN A 134 -17.18 4.68 -0.05
CA GLN A 134 -18.62 4.68 0.27
C GLN A 134 -19.36 5.86 -0.35
N LYS A 135 -18.80 7.07 -0.25
CA LYS A 135 -19.37 8.29 -0.84
C LYS A 135 -19.60 8.16 -2.35
N ARG A 136 -18.76 7.40 -3.02
CA ARG A 136 -18.84 7.13 -4.47
C ARG A 136 -19.58 5.84 -4.81
N ASN A 137 -20.09 5.12 -3.82
CA ASN A 137 -20.71 3.80 -3.95
C ASN A 137 -19.80 2.78 -4.66
N LEU A 138 -18.51 2.83 -4.38
CA LEU A 138 -17.53 1.91 -4.95
C LEU A 138 -17.33 0.69 -4.05
N ARG A 139 -17.24 -0.48 -4.68
CA ARG A 139 -17.00 -1.77 -4.04
C ARG A 139 -15.91 -2.53 -4.83
N PRO A 140 -14.67 -2.03 -4.82
CA PRO A 140 -13.59 -2.67 -5.57
C PRO A 140 -13.17 -3.99 -4.92
N MET A 141 -12.49 -4.83 -5.67
CA MET A 141 -11.69 -5.91 -5.11
C MET A 141 -10.46 -5.33 -4.43
N PHE A 142 -10.25 -5.65 -3.16
CA PHE A 142 -9.09 -5.23 -2.36
C PHE A 142 -7.96 -6.23 -2.55
N ILE A 143 -6.78 -5.73 -2.91
CA ILE A 143 -5.57 -6.52 -3.14
C ILE A 143 -4.48 -5.94 -2.24
N THR A 144 -4.05 -6.72 -1.24
CA THR A 144 -3.06 -6.28 -0.25
C THR A 144 -1.64 -6.69 -0.66
N GLY A 145 -0.64 -6.08 -0.03
CA GLY A 145 0.76 -6.44 -0.28
C GLY A 145 1.13 -7.85 0.18
N HIS A 146 0.52 -8.36 1.27
CA HIS A 146 0.98 -9.58 1.95
C HIS A 146 -0.08 -10.62 2.28
N THR A 147 -1.36 -10.25 2.29
CA THR A 147 -2.42 -11.09 2.87
C THR A 147 -3.53 -11.46 1.90
N GLY A 148 -3.26 -11.35 0.59
CA GLY A 148 -4.15 -11.73 -0.49
C GLY A 148 -5.21 -10.71 -0.83
N TRP A 149 -6.39 -11.14 -1.24
CA TRP A 149 -7.43 -10.28 -1.77
C TRP A 149 -8.82 -10.65 -1.23
N THR A 150 -9.76 -9.71 -1.36
CA THR A 150 -11.19 -9.95 -1.09
C THR A 150 -12.04 -8.97 -1.91
N ASP A 151 -13.22 -9.39 -2.33
CA ASP A 151 -14.27 -8.55 -2.89
C ASP A 151 -15.31 -8.14 -1.83
N ASN A 152 -15.16 -8.64 -0.61
CA ASN A 152 -16.05 -8.31 0.50
C ASN A 152 -15.61 -7.00 1.16
N PHE A 153 -16.34 -5.93 0.86
CA PHE A 153 -16.05 -4.58 1.37
C PHE A 153 -16.10 -4.50 2.91
N GLU A 154 -17.11 -5.11 3.51
CA GLU A 154 -17.32 -5.09 4.96
C GLU A 154 -16.21 -5.85 5.67
N PHE A 155 -15.75 -6.98 5.10
CA PHE A 155 -14.60 -7.73 5.59
C PHE A 155 -13.32 -6.90 5.51
N ALA A 156 -13.09 -6.20 4.40
CA ALA A 156 -11.88 -5.40 4.21
C ALA A 156 -11.70 -4.30 5.27
N PHE A 157 -12.79 -3.76 5.80
CA PHE A 157 -12.77 -2.68 6.80
C PHE A 157 -13.26 -3.09 8.20
N ALA A 158 -13.47 -4.39 8.45
CA ALA A 158 -14.10 -4.88 9.68
C ALA A 158 -13.41 -4.41 10.98
N HIS A 159 -12.10 -4.23 10.94
CA HIS A 159 -11.30 -3.79 12.08
C HIS A 159 -10.38 -2.61 11.72
N LYS A 160 -10.83 -1.71 10.85
CA LYS A 160 -10.06 -0.56 10.38
C LYS A 160 -9.54 0.36 11.49
N ASP A 161 -10.22 0.36 12.63
CA ASP A 161 -9.88 1.11 13.85
C ASP A 161 -8.80 0.43 14.70
N LYS A 162 -8.32 -0.74 14.30
CA LYS A 162 -7.36 -1.55 15.05
C LYS A 162 -6.14 -1.87 14.21
N LEU A 163 -5.00 -1.91 14.87
CA LEU A 163 -3.76 -2.40 14.29
C LEU A 163 -3.69 -3.91 14.42
N CYS A 164 -3.18 -4.58 13.38
CA CYS A 164 -3.03 -6.02 13.41
C CYS A 164 -1.92 -6.43 14.38
N SER A 165 -2.20 -7.48 15.16
CA SER A 165 -1.14 -8.19 15.88
C SER A 165 -0.38 -9.08 14.89
N PRO A 166 0.97 -9.08 14.89
CA PRO A 166 1.77 -9.93 14.02
C PRO A 166 1.56 -11.43 14.29
N PHE A 167 0.90 -11.78 15.40
CA PHE A 167 0.59 -13.16 15.77
C PHE A 167 -0.81 -13.62 15.35
N LYS A 168 -1.64 -12.73 14.78
CA LYS A 168 -2.92 -13.13 14.19
C LYS A 168 -2.64 -13.89 12.90
N LYS A 169 -2.96 -15.19 12.92
CA LYS A 169 -2.89 -16.01 11.71
C LYS A 169 -3.99 -15.57 10.75
N ARG A 170 -3.62 -15.41 9.49
CA ARG A 170 -4.55 -15.36 8.38
C ARG A 170 -5.23 -16.74 8.25
N VAL A 171 -6.52 -16.76 8.01
CA VAL A 171 -7.17 -17.96 7.46
C VAL A 171 -7.04 -17.85 5.95
N PRO A 172 -6.47 -18.86 5.28
CA PRO A 172 -6.43 -18.90 3.84
C PRO A 172 -7.84 -18.73 3.27
N ASP A 173 -8.00 -17.88 2.27
CA ASP A 173 -9.24 -17.80 1.51
C ASP A 173 -9.35 -19.07 0.65
N PRO A 174 -10.35 -19.93 0.88
CA PRO A 174 -10.47 -21.17 0.13
C PRO A 174 -10.80 -20.94 -1.36
N THR A 175 -11.12 -19.68 -1.75
CA THR A 175 -11.38 -19.31 -3.14
C THR A 175 -10.17 -18.64 -3.81
N ALA A 176 -9.14 -18.30 -3.03
CA ALA A 176 -7.94 -17.68 -3.58
C ALA A 176 -7.11 -18.72 -4.36
N PRO A 177 -6.81 -18.47 -5.63
CA PRO A 177 -6.13 -19.45 -6.48
C PRO A 177 -4.67 -19.77 -6.08
N TYR A 178 -4.13 -19.11 -5.05
CA TYR A 178 -2.72 -19.17 -4.66
C TYR A 178 -2.48 -19.22 -3.15
N ASP A 179 -3.37 -19.84 -2.38
CA ASP A 179 -3.05 -20.22 -1.01
C ASP A 179 -2.11 -21.44 -1.05
N ALA A 180 -0.85 -21.18 -1.35
CA ALA A 180 0.22 -22.15 -1.20
C ALA A 180 1.06 -21.82 0.04
#